data_792ed15236a8d42ee84a5aad9572e3cd
#
_entry.id   792ed15236a8d42ee84a5aad9572e3cd
#
_cell.length_a   1.000
_cell.length_b   1.000
_cell.length_c   1.000
_cell.angle_alpha   90.00
_cell.angle_beta   90.00
_cell.angle_gamma   90.00
#
_symmetry.space_group_name_H-M   'P 1'
#
loop_
_entity.id
_entity.type
_entity.pdbx_description
1 polymer ?
#
loop_
_entity_poly.entity_id
_entity_poly.type
_entity_poly.pdbx_seq_one_letter_code
_entity_poly.pdbx_strand_id
1 'polypeptide(L)'
;MMSDGLSGVAGAAHAYSAGQRNKAIDTFNANNARIQADQAISAGGFEAGNREIRGEIVRGAEQGAAAGGNTVATAGTNRTVQAGTTATSRMDQMMLEINASRAAFGYQVKAANMDFQAKQAGVAGNEAALAALIKSGAAEERDADPNYKGRGSTGQVYADNSNGGGGSIFDSQV
;
A
#
# COMPACT_ATOMS: atom_id res chain seq x y z
N MET A 1 -24.56 10.80 -42.96
CA MET A 1 -25.00 10.08 -41.76
C MET A 1 -24.03 8.96 -41.34
N MET A 2 -22.72 9.20 -41.37
CA MET A 2 -21.67 8.25 -40.87
C MET A 2 -20.96 8.73 -39.62
N SER A 3 -21.49 9.77 -38.91
CA SER A 3 -20.77 10.40 -37.81
C SER A 3 -20.96 9.73 -36.45
N ASP A 4 -22.05 9.01 -36.23
CA ASP A 4 -22.40 8.55 -34.88
C ASP A 4 -21.69 7.24 -34.49
N GLY A 5 -21.44 6.33 -35.42
CA GLY A 5 -20.65 5.12 -35.18
C GLY A 5 -19.19 5.43 -34.82
N LEU A 6 -18.60 6.44 -35.48
CA LEU A 6 -17.23 6.88 -35.18
C LEU A 6 -17.09 7.49 -33.75
N SER A 7 -18.13 8.18 -33.29
CA SER A 7 -18.15 8.79 -31.96
C SER A 7 -18.18 7.75 -30.84
N GLY A 8 -18.89 6.63 -31.03
CA GLY A 8 -18.96 5.53 -30.08
C GLY A 8 -17.64 4.77 -29.95
N VAL A 9 -16.98 4.48 -31.08
CA VAL A 9 -15.65 3.85 -31.06
C VAL A 9 -14.60 4.74 -30.42
N ALA A 10 -14.62 6.05 -30.72
CA ALA A 10 -13.72 7.02 -30.09
C ALA A 10 -13.98 7.12 -28.57
N GLY A 11 -15.25 7.11 -28.15
CA GLY A 11 -15.64 7.08 -26.73
C GLY A 11 -15.15 5.83 -26.01
N ALA A 12 -15.30 4.66 -26.62
CA ALA A 12 -14.80 3.40 -26.07
C ALA A 12 -13.28 3.38 -25.95
N ALA A 13 -12.56 3.82 -26.97
CA ALA A 13 -11.09 3.92 -26.96
C ALA A 13 -10.60 4.89 -25.85
N HIS A 14 -11.31 6.00 -25.66
CA HIS A 14 -11.00 6.96 -24.59
C HIS A 14 -11.24 6.37 -23.21
N ALA A 15 -12.37 5.71 -22.97
CA ALA A 15 -12.68 5.06 -21.70
C ALA A 15 -11.67 3.97 -21.35
N TYR A 16 -11.33 3.11 -22.32
CA TYR A 16 -10.29 2.10 -22.17
C TYR A 16 -8.94 2.71 -21.82
N SER A 17 -8.51 3.71 -22.58
CA SER A 17 -7.20 4.37 -22.34
C SER A 17 -7.13 5.08 -21.00
N ALA A 18 -8.22 5.66 -20.52
CA ALA A 18 -8.32 6.26 -19.20
C ALA A 18 -8.19 5.19 -18.10
N GLY A 19 -8.89 4.07 -18.22
CA GLY A 19 -8.78 2.95 -17.29
C GLY A 19 -7.35 2.37 -17.22
N GLN A 20 -6.69 2.22 -18.38
CA GLN A 20 -5.31 1.73 -18.43
C GLN A 20 -4.30 2.73 -17.82
N ARG A 21 -4.51 4.03 -18.01
CA ARG A 21 -3.69 5.06 -17.37
C ARG A 21 -3.84 5.07 -15.85
N ASN A 22 -5.06 5.00 -15.34
CA ASN A 22 -5.31 4.93 -13.92
C ASN A 22 -4.68 3.67 -13.30
N LYS A 23 -4.86 2.51 -13.94
CA LYS A 23 -4.19 1.27 -13.56
C LYS A 23 -2.67 1.42 -13.48
N ALA A 24 -2.05 2.06 -14.49
CA ALA A 24 -0.61 2.28 -14.51
C ALA A 24 -0.14 3.19 -13.37
N ILE A 25 -0.87 4.27 -13.09
CA ILE A 25 -0.58 5.18 -11.98
C ILE A 25 -0.66 4.45 -10.63
N ASP A 26 -1.74 3.69 -10.41
CA ASP A 26 -1.92 2.98 -9.15
C ASP A 26 -0.87 1.87 -8.97
N THR A 27 -0.50 1.16 -10.06
CA THR A 27 0.60 0.19 -10.03
C THR A 27 1.93 0.85 -9.71
N PHE A 28 2.22 2.02 -10.28
CA PHE A 28 3.42 2.80 -9.97
C PHE A 28 3.44 3.23 -8.49
N ASN A 29 2.32 3.72 -7.98
CA ASN A 29 2.18 4.10 -6.57
C ASN A 29 2.33 2.90 -5.63
N ALA A 30 1.81 1.73 -6.00
CA ALA A 30 2.00 0.48 -5.25
C ALA A 30 3.49 0.09 -5.18
N ASN A 31 4.21 0.18 -6.29
CA ASN A 31 5.65 -0.09 -6.32
C ASN A 31 6.44 0.89 -5.46
N ASN A 32 6.10 2.19 -5.50
CA ASN A 32 6.72 3.19 -4.63
C ASN A 32 6.47 2.88 -3.14
N ALA A 33 5.27 2.44 -2.78
CA ALA A 33 4.98 2.04 -1.41
C ALA A 33 5.80 0.81 -0.98
N ARG A 34 6.05 -0.16 -1.88
CA ARG A 34 6.95 -1.29 -1.60
C ARG A 34 8.39 -0.84 -1.37
N ILE A 35 8.89 0.07 -2.20
CA ILE A 35 10.23 0.65 -2.02
C ILE A 35 10.33 1.36 -0.67
N GLN A 36 9.31 2.10 -0.26
CA GLN A 36 9.26 2.73 1.06
C GLN A 36 9.27 1.71 2.20
N ALA A 37 8.61 0.55 2.02
CA ALA A 37 8.67 -0.54 3.00
C ALA A 37 10.10 -1.08 3.15
N ASP A 38 10.78 -1.34 2.05
CA ASP A 38 12.17 -1.83 2.06
C ASP A 38 13.12 -0.80 2.67
N GLN A 39 12.92 0.48 2.37
CA GLN A 39 13.69 1.58 2.98
C GLN A 39 13.46 1.69 4.49
N ALA A 40 12.22 1.49 4.97
CA ALA A 40 11.93 1.49 6.39
C ALA A 40 12.64 0.36 7.13
N ILE A 41 12.67 -0.84 6.56
CA ILE A 41 13.42 -1.98 7.11
C ILE A 41 14.93 -1.69 7.13
N SER A 42 15.46 -1.20 6.02
CA SER A 42 16.90 -0.89 5.90
C SER A 42 17.32 0.21 6.87
N ALA A 43 16.53 1.26 7.03
CA ALA A 43 16.79 2.34 7.98
C ALA A 43 16.75 1.82 9.42
N GLY A 44 15.75 1.00 9.78
CA GLY A 44 15.67 0.38 11.10
C GLY A 44 16.85 -0.55 11.41
N GLY A 45 17.30 -1.34 10.44
CA GLY A 45 18.49 -2.17 10.56
C GLY A 45 19.77 -1.35 10.75
N PHE A 46 19.91 -0.24 10.03
CA PHE A 46 21.03 0.69 10.21
C PHE A 46 21.04 1.35 11.58
N GLU A 47 19.88 1.80 12.07
CA GLU A 47 19.75 2.38 13.40
C GLU A 47 20.04 1.36 14.50
N ALA A 48 19.54 0.13 14.37
CA ALA A 48 19.83 -0.97 15.27
C ALA A 48 21.32 -1.30 15.32
N GLY A 49 22.01 -1.36 14.17
CA GLY A 49 23.46 -1.56 14.09
C GLY A 49 24.25 -0.41 14.75
N ASN A 50 23.85 0.83 14.53
CA ASN A 50 24.47 1.97 15.21
C ASN A 50 24.28 1.91 16.75
N ARG A 51 23.13 1.42 17.21
CA ARG A 51 22.87 1.23 18.64
C ARG A 51 23.74 0.14 19.24
N GLU A 52 23.97 -0.94 18.50
CA GLU A 52 24.88 -2.00 18.88
C GLU A 52 26.32 -1.48 19.07
N ILE A 53 26.84 -0.75 18.07
CA ILE A 53 28.19 -0.15 18.15
C ILE A 53 28.31 0.77 19.36
N ARG A 54 27.31 1.61 19.63
CA ARG A 54 27.30 2.47 20.82
C ARG A 54 27.29 1.65 22.10
N GLY A 55 26.51 0.57 22.16
CA GLY A 55 26.50 -0.35 23.31
C GLY A 55 27.86 -1.01 23.55
N GLU A 56 28.60 -1.35 22.49
CA GLU A 56 29.97 -1.89 22.59
C GLU A 56 30.97 -0.86 23.08
N ILE A 57 30.86 0.39 22.63
CA ILE A 57 31.72 1.50 23.12
C ILE A 57 31.48 1.71 24.62
N VAL A 58 30.23 1.72 25.10
CA VAL A 58 29.91 1.88 26.52
C VAL A 58 30.48 0.73 27.35
N ARG A 59 30.30 -0.52 26.88
CA ARG A 59 30.90 -1.70 27.52
C ARG A 59 32.42 -1.62 27.59
N GLY A 60 33.07 -1.20 26.50
CA GLY A 60 34.52 -1.00 26.48
C GLY A 60 34.97 0.05 27.50
N ALA A 61 34.22 1.15 27.61
CA ALA A 61 34.50 2.20 28.64
C ALA A 61 34.29 1.70 30.09
N GLU A 62 33.22 0.92 30.33
CA GLU A 62 32.97 0.27 31.63
C GLU A 62 34.10 -0.69 32.03
N GLN A 63 34.59 -1.49 31.09
CA GLN A 63 35.72 -2.38 31.31
C GLN A 63 37.01 -1.62 31.57
N GLY A 64 37.28 -0.57 30.80
CA GLY A 64 38.44 0.30 31.00
C GLY A 64 38.42 0.99 32.38
N ALA A 65 37.27 1.49 32.81
CA ALA A 65 37.09 2.11 34.11
C ALA A 65 37.29 1.09 35.26
N ALA A 66 36.79 -0.12 35.13
CA ALA A 66 37.00 -1.19 36.11
C ALA A 66 38.47 -1.58 36.22
N ALA A 67 39.20 -1.67 35.11
CA ALA A 67 40.63 -1.98 35.09
C ALA A 67 41.45 -0.85 35.71
N GLY A 68 41.16 0.42 35.45
CA GLY A 68 41.80 1.56 36.02
C GLY A 68 41.54 1.72 37.57
N GLY A 69 40.36 1.26 38.01
CA GLY A 69 39.99 1.23 39.42
C GLY A 69 40.55 0.04 40.23
N ASN A 70 41.43 -0.78 39.64
CA ASN A 70 41.98 -2.00 40.25
C ASN A 70 40.89 -3.00 40.71
N THR A 71 39.75 -3.02 40.02
CA THR A 71 38.64 -3.97 40.24
C THR A 71 38.56 -5.00 39.12
N VAL A 72 38.05 -6.17 39.46
CA VAL A 72 37.87 -7.24 38.44
C VAL A 72 36.69 -6.89 37.57
N ALA A 73 36.93 -6.56 36.29
CA ALA A 73 35.91 -6.14 35.32
C ALA A 73 34.80 -7.20 35.08
N THR A 74 35.11 -8.48 35.34
CA THR A 74 34.17 -9.59 35.06
C THR A 74 33.55 -10.20 36.32
N ALA A 75 33.70 -9.58 37.48
CA ALA A 75 33.20 -10.10 38.76
C ALA A 75 32.35 -9.08 39.54
N GLY A 76 31.48 -9.57 40.38
CA GLY A 76 30.65 -8.79 41.29
C GLY A 76 29.74 -7.76 40.59
N THR A 77 29.68 -6.57 41.13
CA THR A 77 28.83 -5.44 40.66
C THR A 77 29.13 -5.07 39.20
N ASN A 78 30.41 -5.13 38.77
CA ASN A 78 30.80 -4.79 37.39
C ASN A 78 30.16 -5.73 36.39
N ARG A 79 30.09 -7.03 36.68
CA ARG A 79 29.41 -8.00 35.82
C ARG A 79 27.91 -7.71 35.73
N THR A 80 27.28 -7.33 36.81
CA THR A 80 25.85 -6.98 36.84
C THR A 80 25.56 -5.74 36.00
N VAL A 81 26.38 -4.71 36.08
CA VAL A 81 26.27 -3.49 35.29
C VAL A 81 26.42 -3.78 33.82
N GLN A 82 27.47 -4.51 33.42
CA GLN A 82 27.70 -4.89 32.03
C GLN A 82 26.55 -5.77 31.43
N ALA A 83 26.01 -6.67 32.25
CA ALA A 83 24.84 -7.48 31.84
C ALA A 83 23.61 -6.57 31.65
N GLY A 84 23.39 -5.61 32.53
CA GLY A 84 22.33 -4.61 32.41
C GLY A 84 22.47 -3.77 31.13
N THR A 85 23.65 -3.21 30.87
CA THR A 85 23.94 -2.43 29.67
C THR A 85 23.70 -3.25 28.40
N THR A 86 24.15 -4.52 28.39
CA THR A 86 23.93 -5.42 27.26
C THR A 86 22.45 -5.71 27.03
N ALA A 87 21.71 -5.99 28.11
CA ALA A 87 20.27 -6.27 28.02
C ALA A 87 19.49 -5.04 27.49
N THR A 88 19.80 -3.86 28.01
CA THR A 88 19.16 -2.61 27.55
C THR A 88 19.47 -2.34 26.08
N SER A 89 20.74 -2.47 25.67
CA SER A 89 21.13 -2.27 24.28
C SER A 89 20.41 -3.24 23.32
N ARG A 90 20.26 -4.49 23.71
CA ARG A 90 19.50 -5.50 22.91
C ARG A 90 18.01 -5.19 22.85
N MET A 91 17.41 -4.74 23.96
CA MET A 91 16.01 -4.29 23.95
C MET A 91 15.80 -3.12 23.00
N ASP A 92 16.68 -2.12 23.05
CA ASP A 92 16.62 -0.97 22.16
C ASP A 92 16.72 -1.37 20.70
N GLN A 93 17.64 -2.31 20.35
CA GLN A 93 17.76 -2.85 19.00
C GLN A 93 16.46 -3.53 18.55
N MET A 94 15.91 -4.43 19.37
CA MET A 94 14.66 -5.11 19.06
C MET A 94 13.51 -4.14 18.87
N MET A 95 13.42 -3.08 19.68
CA MET A 95 12.39 -2.05 19.52
C MET A 95 12.52 -1.29 18.21
N LEU A 96 13.74 -0.96 17.77
CA LEU A 96 14.01 -0.31 16.50
C LEU A 96 13.59 -1.20 15.33
N GLU A 97 13.95 -2.48 15.35
CA GLU A 97 13.56 -3.46 14.33
C GLU A 97 12.04 -3.69 14.27
N ILE A 98 11.37 -3.78 15.43
CA ILE A 98 9.91 -3.90 15.51
C ILE A 98 9.23 -2.65 14.93
N ASN A 99 9.73 -1.47 15.26
CA ASN A 99 9.16 -0.22 14.74
C ASN A 99 9.36 -0.10 13.22
N ALA A 100 10.53 -0.47 12.71
CA ALA A 100 10.81 -0.54 11.28
C ALA A 100 9.89 -1.54 10.56
N SER A 101 9.70 -2.72 11.15
CA SER A 101 8.79 -3.75 10.62
C SER A 101 7.33 -3.29 10.59
N ARG A 102 6.88 -2.59 11.63
CA ARG A 102 5.53 -1.99 11.67
C ARG A 102 5.35 -0.91 10.61
N ALA A 103 6.34 -0.04 10.43
CA ALA A 103 6.32 0.97 9.38
C ALA A 103 6.29 0.32 7.99
N ALA A 104 7.12 -0.68 7.74
CA ALA A 104 7.15 -1.43 6.50
C ALA A 104 5.81 -2.14 6.22
N PHE A 105 5.20 -2.75 7.24
CA PHE A 105 3.88 -3.35 7.12
C PHE A 105 2.81 -2.32 6.71
N GLY A 106 2.84 -1.13 7.28
CA GLY A 106 1.94 -0.03 6.87
C GLY A 106 2.08 0.32 5.38
N TYR A 107 3.31 0.39 4.86
CA TYR A 107 3.56 0.61 3.44
C TYR A 107 3.13 -0.58 2.57
N GLN A 108 3.31 -1.82 3.02
CA GLN A 108 2.84 -3.02 2.31
C GLN A 108 1.31 -3.05 2.19
N VAL A 109 0.59 -2.72 3.26
CA VAL A 109 -0.88 -2.58 3.23
C VAL A 109 -1.31 -1.50 2.24
N LYS A 110 -0.62 -0.35 2.24
CA LYS A 110 -0.85 0.72 1.27
C LYS A 110 -0.63 0.24 -0.16
N ALA A 111 0.44 -0.50 -0.43
CA ALA A 111 0.72 -1.08 -1.74
C ALA A 111 -0.39 -2.06 -2.18
N ALA A 112 -0.83 -2.94 -1.29
CA ALA A 112 -1.90 -3.89 -1.57
C ALA A 112 -3.23 -3.19 -1.91
N ASN A 113 -3.57 -2.11 -1.21
CA ASN A 113 -4.75 -1.31 -1.50
C ASN A 113 -4.66 -0.63 -2.88
N MET A 114 -3.48 -0.10 -3.24
CA MET A 114 -3.25 0.50 -4.55
C MET A 114 -3.29 -0.54 -5.69
N ASP A 115 -2.77 -1.74 -5.48
CA ASP A 115 -2.90 -2.85 -6.43
C ASP A 115 -4.37 -3.25 -6.65
N PHE A 116 -5.15 -3.25 -5.58
CA PHE A 116 -6.59 -3.50 -5.69
C PHE A 116 -7.29 -2.40 -6.50
N GLN A 117 -6.98 -1.12 -6.24
CA GLN A 117 -7.50 0.01 -7.01
C GLN A 117 -7.07 -0.07 -8.49
N ALA A 118 -5.83 -0.43 -8.76
CA ALA A 118 -5.33 -0.64 -10.12
C ALA A 118 -6.13 -1.70 -10.87
N LYS A 119 -6.46 -2.82 -10.22
CA LYS A 119 -7.30 -3.88 -10.79
C LYS A 119 -8.71 -3.37 -11.09
N GLN A 120 -9.32 -2.65 -10.14
CA GLN A 120 -10.66 -2.07 -10.33
C GLN A 120 -10.67 -1.04 -11.46
N ALA A 121 -9.67 -0.16 -11.55
CA ALA A 121 -9.57 0.82 -12.63
C ALA A 121 -9.47 0.15 -14.00
N GLY A 122 -8.73 -0.95 -14.11
CA GLY A 122 -8.65 -1.75 -15.34
C GLY A 122 -9.99 -2.37 -15.73
N VAL A 123 -10.71 -2.96 -14.78
CA VAL A 123 -12.04 -3.55 -15.01
C VAL A 123 -13.04 -2.47 -15.41
N ALA A 124 -13.12 -1.38 -14.65
CA ALA A 124 -14.03 -0.27 -14.93
C ALA A 124 -13.78 0.36 -16.31
N GLY A 125 -12.50 0.48 -16.72
CA GLY A 125 -12.15 0.96 -18.06
C GLY A 125 -12.65 0.02 -19.17
N ASN A 126 -12.54 -1.29 -18.98
CA ASN A 126 -13.02 -2.28 -19.92
C ASN A 126 -14.57 -2.28 -20.02
N GLU A 127 -15.25 -2.23 -18.88
CA GLU A 127 -16.72 -2.17 -18.81
C GLU A 127 -17.27 -0.90 -19.45
N ALA A 128 -16.65 0.25 -19.18
CA ALA A 128 -17.04 1.51 -19.78
C ALA A 128 -16.83 1.53 -21.31
N ALA A 129 -15.74 0.92 -21.78
CA ALA A 129 -15.46 0.77 -23.20
C ALA A 129 -16.52 -0.14 -23.88
N LEU A 130 -16.84 -1.28 -23.26
CA LEU A 130 -17.86 -2.19 -23.74
C LEU A 130 -19.25 -1.53 -23.78
N ALA A 131 -19.62 -0.81 -22.72
CA ALA A 131 -20.89 -0.06 -22.66
C ALA A 131 -20.99 1.01 -23.76
N ALA A 132 -19.89 1.70 -24.07
CA ALA A 132 -19.83 2.68 -25.15
C ALA A 132 -20.02 2.04 -26.52
N LEU A 133 -19.42 0.86 -26.76
CA LEU A 133 -19.60 0.10 -28.00
C LEU A 133 -21.04 -0.41 -28.17
N ILE A 134 -21.63 -0.96 -27.11
CA ILE A 134 -23.03 -1.42 -27.13
C ILE A 134 -23.96 -0.24 -27.41
N LYS A 135 -23.74 0.90 -26.80
CA LYS A 135 -24.57 2.09 -27.00
C LYS A 135 -24.46 2.60 -28.44
N SER A 136 -23.27 2.60 -29.04
CA SER A 136 -23.10 3.03 -30.44
C SER A 136 -23.72 2.04 -31.43
N GLY A 137 -23.58 0.72 -31.22
CA GLY A 137 -24.22 -0.29 -32.04
C GLY A 137 -25.75 -0.24 -31.98
N ALA A 138 -26.31 -0.03 -30.79
CA ALA A 138 -27.76 0.13 -30.62
C ALA A 138 -28.30 1.45 -31.24
N ALA A 139 -27.46 2.48 -31.39
CA ALA A 139 -27.83 3.72 -32.08
C ALA A 139 -27.88 3.53 -33.58
N GLU A 140 -26.92 2.79 -34.16
CA GLU A 140 -26.94 2.45 -35.61
C GLU A 140 -28.16 1.61 -36.02
N GLU A 141 -28.58 0.66 -35.16
CA GLU A 141 -29.75 -0.17 -35.41
C GLU A 141 -31.06 0.64 -35.40
N ARG A 142 -31.14 1.70 -34.60
CA ARG A 142 -32.30 2.62 -34.56
C ARG A 142 -32.38 3.52 -35.77
N ASP A 143 -31.24 3.96 -36.29
CA ASP A 143 -31.21 4.83 -37.50
C ASP A 143 -31.39 4.05 -38.80
N ALA A 144 -31.12 2.74 -38.80
CA ALA A 144 -31.27 1.87 -39.96
C ALA A 144 -32.72 1.41 -40.22
N ASP A 145 -33.58 1.43 -39.18
CA ASP A 145 -34.99 1.07 -39.30
C ASP A 145 -35.91 2.28 -39.02
N PRO A 146 -36.41 2.99 -40.08
CA PRO A 146 -37.31 4.12 -39.92
C PRO A 146 -38.68 3.71 -39.32
N ASN A 147 -38.98 2.43 -39.21
CA ASN A 147 -40.19 1.88 -38.60
C ASN A 147 -39.97 1.34 -37.18
N TYR A 148 -38.77 1.48 -36.63
CA TYR A 148 -38.49 1.03 -35.28
C TYR A 148 -39.26 1.87 -34.26
N LYS A 149 -40.50 1.47 -34.02
CA LYS A 149 -41.26 1.96 -32.85
C LYS A 149 -40.61 1.35 -31.61
N GLY A 150 -39.78 2.14 -30.95
CA GLY A 150 -39.03 1.73 -29.80
C GLY A 150 -39.87 0.93 -28.80
N ARG A 151 -39.67 -0.37 -28.78
CA ARG A 151 -40.12 -1.23 -27.70
C ARG A 151 -39.36 -0.76 -26.50
N GLY A 152 -40.02 0.01 -25.61
CA GLY A 152 -39.42 0.61 -24.45
C GLY A 152 -38.59 -0.43 -23.71
N SER A 153 -37.30 -0.30 -23.86
CA SER A 153 -36.36 -0.99 -23.00
C SER A 153 -36.38 -0.30 -21.64
N THR A 154 -37.39 -0.65 -20.86
CA THR A 154 -37.36 -0.44 -19.42
C THR A 154 -36.40 -1.45 -18.78
N GLY A 155 -35.20 -1.53 -19.31
CA GLY A 155 -34.06 -2.09 -18.65
C GLY A 155 -33.45 -1.02 -17.75
N GLN A 156 -34.16 -0.64 -16.69
CA GLN A 156 -33.49 -0.05 -15.55
C GLN A 156 -32.50 -1.10 -15.03
N VAL A 157 -31.27 -0.97 -15.46
CA VAL A 157 -30.15 -1.56 -14.72
C VAL A 157 -30.16 -0.85 -13.40
N TYR A 158 -30.82 -1.43 -12.40
CA TYR A 158 -30.60 -1.06 -11.02
C TYR A 158 -29.12 -1.32 -10.74
N ALA A 159 -28.32 -0.29 -10.87
CA ALA A 159 -27.08 -0.24 -10.13
C ALA A 159 -27.51 -0.15 -8.66
N ASP A 160 -27.68 -1.32 -8.07
CA ASP A 160 -27.83 -1.45 -6.62
C ASP A 160 -26.50 -1.01 -6.00
N ASN A 161 -26.42 0.30 -5.80
CA ASN A 161 -25.36 0.94 -5.06
C ASN A 161 -25.68 0.73 -3.58
N SER A 162 -25.76 -0.53 -3.15
CA SER A 162 -25.76 -0.91 -1.75
C SER A 162 -24.37 -0.56 -1.19
N ASN A 163 -24.23 0.72 -0.94
CA ASN A 163 -23.17 1.28 -0.12
C ASN A 163 -23.36 0.72 1.29
N GLY A 164 -22.91 -0.53 1.47
CA GLY A 164 -22.85 -1.20 2.74
C GLY A 164 -21.94 -0.41 3.65
N GLY A 165 -22.56 0.33 4.56
CA GLY A 165 -21.90 1.07 5.61
C GLY A 165 -20.94 0.15 6.36
N GLY A 166 -19.65 0.41 6.22
CA GLY A 166 -18.61 -0.14 7.05
C GLY A 166 -18.81 0.36 8.48
N GLY A 167 -19.42 -0.47 9.32
CA GLY A 167 -19.50 -0.26 10.75
C GLY A 167 -18.08 -0.14 11.30
N SER A 168 -17.78 0.99 11.90
CA SER A 168 -16.64 1.19 12.76
C SER A 168 -16.77 0.28 13.99
N ILE A 169 -16.02 -0.80 14.02
CA ILE A 169 -15.83 -1.63 15.21
C ILE A 169 -14.40 -1.40 15.68
N PHE A 170 -14.17 -0.35 16.43
CA PHE A 170 -13.10 -0.25 17.41
C PHE A 170 -13.52 0.76 18.47
N ASP A 171 -14.46 0.33 19.29
CA ASP A 171 -14.61 0.82 20.65
C ASP A 171 -14.04 -0.28 21.54
N SER A 172 -12.83 -0.09 22.01
CA SER A 172 -12.21 -0.92 23.02
C SER A 172 -11.66 -0.03 24.11
N GLN A 173 -12.50 0.16 25.08
CA GLN A 173 -12.08 0.43 26.45
C GLN A 173 -11.14 -0.70 26.93
N VAL A 174 -10.04 -0.40 27.48
CA VAL A 174 -9.41 -0.63 28.78
C VAL A 174 -7.97 -0.17 28.70
#